data_55e198c9c4a2289eed94619061fa7ad5
#
_entry.id   55e198c9c4a2289eed94619061fa7ad5
#
_cell.length_a   1.000
_cell.length_b   1.000
_cell.length_c   1.000
_cell.angle_alpha   90.00
_cell.angle_beta   90.00
_cell.angle_gamma   90.00
#
_symmetry.space_group_name_H-M   'P 1'
#
loop_
_entity.id
_entity.type
_entity.pdbx_description
1 polymer ?
#
loop_
_entity_poly.entity_id
_entity_poly.type
_entity_poly.pdbx_seq_one_letter_code
_entity_poly.pdbx_strand_id
1 'polypeptide(L)'
;MRYHNITRDDMLNGDGLRVVLWVAGCSHCCKECQNPITWDPAGGLLFDDAAKQEIFEQLDKPYISGITFSGGDPLHAANRLDVRNLMAEIKEKYPDKTIWLYTGDSWENILHYAIMQYVDVLVDGEFQVDKKDVKLLWKGSSNQRVIDVQKSLRQTDPMVPVLHCGDYA
;
A
#
# COMPACT_ATOMS: atom_id res chain seq x y z
N MET A 1 11.76 10.22 -2.24
CA MET A 1 10.71 10.11 -1.20
C MET A 1 11.31 10.04 0.20
N ARG A 2 10.48 10.18 1.24
CA ARG A 2 10.87 10.00 2.64
C ARG A 2 9.97 8.95 3.28
N TYR A 3 10.41 8.36 4.40
CA TYR A 3 9.68 7.32 5.10
C TYR A 3 9.88 7.41 6.61
N HIS A 4 8.96 6.86 7.39
CA HIS A 4 9.04 6.84 8.85
C HIS A 4 9.55 5.51 9.40
N ASN A 5 9.23 4.40 8.75
CA ASN A 5 9.61 3.07 9.25
C ASN A 5 9.62 2.04 8.13
N ILE A 6 10.37 0.96 8.37
CA ILE A 6 10.29 -0.31 7.63
C ILE A 6 9.98 -1.39 8.67
N THR A 7 8.75 -1.94 8.64
CA THR A 7 8.34 -3.01 9.54
C THR A 7 8.69 -4.36 8.92
N ARG A 8 9.30 -5.24 9.71
CA ARG A 8 9.66 -6.61 9.31
C ARG A 8 8.63 -7.59 9.85
N ASP A 9 8.42 -8.70 9.13
CA ASP A 9 7.58 -9.81 9.58
C ASP A 9 6.16 -9.36 10.02
N ASP A 10 5.59 -8.38 9.29
CA ASP A 10 4.24 -7.85 9.55
C ASP A 10 3.16 -8.85 9.11
N MET A 11 2.14 -9.05 9.95
CA MET A 11 1.01 -9.95 9.70
C MET A 11 -0.34 -9.21 9.61
N LEU A 12 -0.33 -7.88 9.76
CA LEU A 12 -1.56 -7.09 9.87
C LEU A 12 -1.92 -6.33 8.60
N ASN A 13 -0.93 -6.06 7.76
CA ASN A 13 -1.07 -5.20 6.59
C ASN A 13 -1.01 -5.97 5.27
N GLY A 14 -1.73 -7.07 5.17
CA GLY A 14 -1.87 -7.90 3.98
C GLY A 14 -1.71 -9.40 4.26
N ASP A 15 -1.84 -10.20 3.21
CA ASP A 15 -1.71 -11.65 3.27
C ASP A 15 -0.30 -12.10 3.61
N GLY A 16 -0.17 -13.06 4.53
CA GLY A 16 1.09 -13.68 4.92
C GLY A 16 2.02 -12.75 5.69
N LEU A 17 3.28 -13.14 5.84
CA LEU A 17 4.32 -12.30 6.45
C LEU A 17 4.88 -11.33 5.42
N ARG A 18 4.95 -10.05 5.77
CA ARG A 18 5.29 -8.98 4.82
C ARG A 18 6.31 -8.01 5.40
N VAL A 19 7.05 -7.34 4.53
CA VAL A 19 7.72 -6.10 4.88
C VAL A 19 6.78 -4.93 4.59
N VAL A 20 6.71 -3.94 5.47
CA VAL A 20 5.88 -2.74 5.27
C VAL A 20 6.76 -1.50 5.20
N LEU A 21 6.64 -0.73 4.13
CA LEU A 21 7.27 0.59 4.00
C LEU A 21 6.24 1.66 4.34
N TRP A 22 6.54 2.44 5.40
CA TRP A 22 5.71 3.54 5.89
C TRP A 22 6.21 4.86 5.34
N VAL A 23 5.66 5.31 4.21
CA VAL A 23 6.09 6.55 3.54
C VAL A 23 5.63 7.81 4.27
N ALA A 24 6.32 8.92 4.06
CA ALA A 24 5.95 10.25 4.54
C ALA A 24 5.25 11.03 3.42
N GLY A 25 4.20 11.79 3.78
CA GLY A 25 3.40 12.61 2.86
C GLY A 25 2.00 12.05 2.67
N CYS A 26 1.00 12.83 3.08
CA CYS A 26 -0.42 12.52 2.88
C CYS A 26 -1.22 13.82 2.88
N SER A 27 -2.09 14.00 1.89
CA SER A 27 -2.96 15.18 1.78
C SER A 27 -4.41 14.92 2.21
N HIS A 28 -4.77 13.67 2.55
CA HIS A 28 -6.14 13.32 2.95
C HIS A 28 -6.53 13.88 4.33
N CYS A 29 -5.58 13.94 5.28
CA CYS A 29 -5.80 14.49 6.63
C CYS A 29 -7.04 13.92 7.33
N CYS A 30 -7.26 12.60 7.21
CA CYS A 30 -8.42 11.91 7.75
C CYS A 30 -8.57 12.19 9.26
N LYS A 31 -9.81 12.48 9.70
CA LYS A 31 -10.09 12.68 11.12
C LYS A 31 -9.73 11.43 11.91
N GLU A 32 -8.97 11.60 13.01
CA GLU A 32 -8.47 10.52 13.87
C GLU A 32 -7.63 9.47 13.11
N CYS A 33 -6.86 9.93 12.11
CA CYS A 33 -5.89 9.09 11.41
C CYS A 33 -4.98 8.37 12.40
N GLN A 34 -4.69 7.10 12.16
CA GLN A 34 -3.84 6.29 13.03
C GLN A 34 -2.36 6.71 12.95
N ASN A 35 -1.94 7.36 11.84
CA ASN A 35 -0.55 7.74 11.58
C ASN A 35 -0.40 9.23 11.20
N PRO A 36 -0.87 10.19 12.01
CA PRO A 36 -0.81 11.61 11.64
C PRO A 36 0.63 12.14 11.49
N ILE A 37 1.61 11.48 12.12
CA ILE A 37 3.04 11.81 11.96
C ILE A 37 3.51 11.67 10.51
N THR A 38 2.83 10.86 9.70
CA THR A 38 3.20 10.60 8.30
C THR A 38 2.62 11.63 7.32
N TRP A 39 1.86 12.62 7.77
CA TRP A 39 1.25 13.60 6.86
C TRP A 39 2.26 14.53 6.21
N ASP A 40 3.30 14.95 6.96
CA ASP A 40 4.35 15.84 6.45
C ASP A 40 5.27 15.11 5.47
N PRO A 41 5.28 15.50 4.16
CA PRO A 41 6.17 14.88 3.18
C PRO A 41 7.65 15.16 3.41
N ALA A 42 8.00 16.16 4.25
CA ALA A 42 9.37 16.45 4.68
C ALA A 42 9.77 15.69 5.96
N GLY A 43 8.83 15.00 6.60
CA GLY A 43 9.04 14.22 7.83
C GLY A 43 9.82 12.92 7.60
N GLY A 44 10.21 12.29 8.70
CA GLY A 44 10.89 11.00 8.68
C GLY A 44 12.31 11.06 8.08
N LEU A 45 12.77 9.93 7.58
CA LEU A 45 14.11 9.71 7.01
C LEU A 45 14.07 9.79 5.48
N LEU A 46 15.20 10.14 4.87
CA LEU A 46 15.36 10.03 3.43
C LEU A 46 15.39 8.54 3.03
N PHE A 47 14.63 8.17 2.02
CA PHE A 47 14.68 6.81 1.46
C PHE A 47 15.91 6.71 0.53
N ASP A 48 16.97 6.17 1.06
CA ASP A 48 18.27 6.00 0.41
C ASP A 48 18.53 4.53 0.00
N ASP A 49 19.72 4.27 -0.53
CA ASP A 49 20.13 2.93 -0.94
C ASP A 49 20.20 1.94 0.24
N ALA A 50 20.52 2.41 1.44
CA ALA A 50 20.55 1.58 2.64
C ALA A 50 19.13 1.12 3.02
N ALA A 51 18.14 2.03 2.98
CA ALA A 51 16.73 1.69 3.22
C ALA A 51 16.19 0.72 2.16
N LYS A 52 16.56 0.93 0.88
CA LYS A 52 16.21 -0.01 -0.20
C LYS A 52 16.83 -1.38 0.02
N GLN A 53 18.08 -1.44 0.40
CA GLN A 53 18.79 -2.68 0.69
C GLN A 53 18.12 -3.45 1.84
N GLU A 54 17.70 -2.76 2.90
CA GLU A 54 16.96 -3.36 4.00
C GLU A 54 15.69 -4.05 3.53
N ILE A 55 14.91 -3.41 2.64
CA ILE A 55 13.71 -4.02 2.06
C ILE A 55 14.07 -5.29 1.27
N PHE A 56 15.10 -5.23 0.43
CA PHE A 56 15.51 -6.38 -0.40
C PHE A 56 16.00 -7.55 0.45
N GLU A 57 16.74 -7.30 1.52
CA GLU A 57 17.16 -8.35 2.47
C GLU A 57 15.96 -9.04 3.14
N GLN A 58 14.87 -8.32 3.41
CA GLN A 58 13.64 -8.94 3.90
C GLN A 58 12.95 -9.76 2.80
N LEU A 59 12.86 -9.23 1.58
CA LEU A 59 12.24 -9.93 0.44
C LEU A 59 13.01 -11.17 -0.01
N ASP A 60 14.32 -11.24 0.22
CA ASP A 60 15.15 -12.43 -0.04
C ASP A 60 14.73 -13.64 0.82
N LYS A 61 14.07 -13.41 1.95
CA LYS A 61 13.62 -14.49 2.83
C LYS A 61 12.49 -15.29 2.19
N PRO A 62 12.56 -16.62 2.12
CA PRO A 62 11.58 -17.44 1.41
C PRO A 62 10.18 -17.38 2.04
N TYR A 63 10.08 -17.13 3.35
CA TYR A 63 8.81 -17.07 4.06
C TYR A 63 8.11 -15.69 3.98
N ILE A 64 8.75 -14.65 3.47
CA ILE A 64 8.13 -13.35 3.25
C ILE A 64 7.29 -13.40 1.98
N SER A 65 5.99 -13.12 2.11
CA SER A 65 5.03 -13.17 1.01
C SER A 65 5.15 -11.98 0.05
N GLY A 66 5.65 -10.84 0.52
CA GLY A 66 5.80 -9.64 -0.29
C GLY A 66 5.96 -8.36 0.52
N ILE A 67 5.66 -7.25 -0.11
CA ILE A 67 5.76 -5.91 0.47
C ILE A 67 4.41 -5.20 0.48
N THR A 68 4.20 -4.38 1.50
CA THR A 68 3.08 -3.44 1.60
C THR A 68 3.61 -2.01 1.66
N PHE A 69 3.04 -1.13 0.84
CA PHE A 69 3.27 0.30 0.87
C PHE A 69 2.12 0.98 1.61
N SER A 70 2.43 1.70 2.68
CA SER A 70 1.46 2.36 3.57
C SER A 70 2.10 3.59 4.23
N GLY A 71 1.57 4.06 5.35
CA GLY A 71 2.11 5.15 6.17
C GLY A 71 1.33 6.42 6.00
N GLY A 72 1.87 7.40 5.28
CA GLY A 72 1.14 8.51 4.68
C GLY A 72 0.33 7.98 3.49
N ASP A 73 0.48 8.58 2.33
CA ASP A 73 -0.11 8.02 1.11
C ASP A 73 0.98 7.72 0.07
N PRO A 74 1.19 6.47 -0.32
CA PRO A 74 2.14 6.10 -1.37
C PRO A 74 1.85 6.76 -2.73
N LEU A 75 0.59 7.16 -2.99
CA LEU A 75 0.19 7.86 -4.21
C LEU A 75 0.32 9.39 -4.11
N HIS A 76 0.67 9.93 -2.92
CA HIS A 76 0.96 11.35 -2.78
C HIS A 76 2.03 11.80 -3.79
N ALA A 77 1.90 13.02 -4.32
CA ALA A 77 2.77 13.55 -5.37
C ALA A 77 4.28 13.45 -5.05
N ALA A 78 4.64 13.58 -3.77
CA ALA A 78 6.04 13.45 -3.31
C ALA A 78 6.57 12.00 -3.34
N ASN A 79 5.71 10.99 -3.45
CA ASN A 79 6.05 9.58 -3.30
C ASN A 79 5.85 8.76 -4.58
N ARG A 80 4.78 9.03 -5.32
CA ARG A 80 4.24 8.16 -6.37
C ARG A 80 5.27 7.69 -7.40
N LEU A 81 6.19 8.56 -7.82
CA LEU A 81 7.22 8.20 -8.80
C LEU A 81 8.24 7.23 -8.20
N ASP A 82 8.75 7.53 -7.00
CA ASP A 82 9.76 6.70 -6.33
C ASP A 82 9.16 5.34 -5.92
N VAL A 83 7.92 5.34 -5.42
CA VAL A 83 7.17 4.11 -5.08
C VAL A 83 6.99 3.24 -6.33
N ARG A 84 6.56 3.84 -7.46
CA ARG A 84 6.41 3.11 -8.73
C ARG A 84 7.73 2.48 -9.18
N ASN A 85 8.83 3.23 -9.11
CA ASN A 85 10.14 2.74 -9.52
C ASN A 85 10.61 1.58 -8.62
N LEU A 86 10.42 1.70 -7.32
CA LEU A 86 10.73 0.63 -6.36
C LEU A 86 9.88 -0.62 -6.62
N MET A 87 8.58 -0.47 -6.90
CA MET A 87 7.70 -1.59 -7.25
C MET A 87 8.18 -2.31 -8.52
N ALA A 88 8.62 -1.55 -9.55
CA ALA A 88 9.15 -2.12 -10.78
C ALA A 88 10.42 -2.97 -10.51
N GLU A 89 11.38 -2.44 -9.73
CA GLU A 89 12.57 -3.18 -9.33
C GLU A 89 12.22 -4.45 -8.54
N ILE A 90 11.25 -4.37 -7.62
CA ILE A 90 10.79 -5.50 -6.82
C ILE A 90 10.16 -6.57 -7.73
N LYS A 91 9.30 -6.20 -8.66
CA LYS A 91 8.66 -7.17 -9.58
C LYS A 91 9.67 -7.82 -10.53
N GLU A 92 10.71 -7.10 -10.94
CA GLU A 92 11.80 -7.67 -11.74
C GLU A 92 12.62 -8.69 -10.94
N LYS A 93 13.02 -8.33 -9.72
CA LYS A 93 13.89 -9.18 -8.89
C LYS A 93 13.13 -10.31 -8.19
N TYR A 94 11.88 -10.06 -7.81
CA TYR A 94 11.04 -10.97 -7.02
C TYR A 94 9.66 -11.16 -7.66
N PRO A 95 9.55 -11.82 -8.82
CA PRO A 95 8.28 -11.92 -9.56
C PRO A 95 7.16 -12.64 -8.79
N ASP A 96 7.52 -13.53 -7.85
CA ASP A 96 6.57 -14.29 -7.03
C ASP A 96 6.11 -13.55 -5.76
N LYS A 97 6.73 -12.41 -5.41
CA LYS A 97 6.33 -11.62 -4.25
C LYS A 97 5.20 -10.68 -4.60
N THR A 98 4.19 -10.62 -3.72
CA THR A 98 3.03 -9.75 -3.91
C THR A 98 3.27 -8.33 -3.41
N ILE A 99 2.67 -7.36 -4.08
CA ILE A 99 2.71 -5.93 -3.71
C ILE A 99 1.32 -5.48 -3.30
N TRP A 100 1.21 -5.00 -2.06
CA TRP A 100 0.02 -4.37 -1.51
C TRP A 100 0.22 -2.86 -1.41
N LEU A 101 -0.83 -2.10 -1.66
CA LEU A 101 -0.84 -0.64 -1.63
C LEU A 101 -2.04 -0.13 -0.85
N TYR A 102 -1.80 0.75 0.12
CA TYR A 102 -2.83 1.50 0.83
C TYR A 102 -2.87 2.93 0.32
N THR A 103 -4.06 3.46 0.09
CA THR A 103 -4.27 4.87 -0.30
C THR A 103 -5.61 5.39 0.21
N GLY A 104 -5.70 6.69 0.43
CA GLY A 104 -6.97 7.36 0.69
C GLY A 104 -7.78 7.63 -0.58
N ASP A 105 -7.18 7.52 -1.76
CA ASP A 105 -7.89 7.66 -3.04
C ASP A 105 -8.83 6.48 -3.30
N SER A 106 -9.90 6.70 -4.07
CA SER A 106 -10.78 5.62 -4.53
C SER A 106 -10.28 4.99 -5.81
N TRP A 107 -10.51 3.68 -5.99
CA TRP A 107 -10.15 2.91 -7.18
C TRP A 107 -10.50 3.60 -8.49
N GLU A 108 -11.72 4.12 -8.58
CA GLU A 108 -12.26 4.75 -9.78
C GLU A 108 -11.43 5.96 -10.24
N ASN A 109 -10.77 6.64 -9.32
CA ASN A 109 -9.92 7.80 -9.62
C ASN A 109 -8.50 7.44 -10.03
N ILE A 110 -8.00 6.27 -9.63
CA ILE A 110 -6.58 5.91 -9.72
C ILE A 110 -6.27 4.69 -10.59
N LEU A 111 -7.30 3.94 -11.03
CA LEU A 111 -7.11 2.70 -11.80
C LEU A 111 -6.27 2.90 -13.08
N HIS A 112 -6.26 4.11 -13.62
CA HIS A 112 -5.50 4.48 -14.82
C HIS A 112 -4.04 4.87 -14.55
N TYR A 113 -3.62 4.94 -13.28
CA TYR A 113 -2.23 5.24 -12.97
C TYR A 113 -1.31 4.08 -13.35
N ALA A 114 -0.17 4.40 -14.01
CA ALA A 114 0.79 3.40 -14.46
C ALA A 114 1.35 2.51 -13.33
N ILE A 115 1.29 2.97 -12.09
CA ILE A 115 1.72 2.22 -10.91
C ILE A 115 0.86 0.95 -10.68
N MET A 116 -0.42 0.99 -11.09
CA MET A 116 -1.37 -0.13 -10.85
C MET A 116 -0.96 -1.43 -11.55
N GLN A 117 -0.14 -1.37 -12.60
CA GLN A 117 0.39 -2.57 -13.25
C GLN A 117 1.26 -3.44 -12.32
N TYR A 118 1.84 -2.85 -11.28
CA TYR A 118 2.72 -3.53 -10.32
C TYR A 118 1.99 -3.96 -9.03
N VAL A 119 0.81 -3.41 -8.76
CA VAL A 119 0.05 -3.67 -7.54
C VAL A 119 -0.79 -4.93 -7.70
N ASP A 120 -0.68 -5.84 -6.73
CA ASP A 120 -1.52 -7.05 -6.68
C ASP A 120 -2.82 -6.77 -5.91
N VAL A 121 -2.71 -6.12 -4.77
CA VAL A 121 -3.87 -5.79 -3.92
C VAL A 121 -3.82 -4.33 -3.49
N LEU A 122 -4.95 -3.64 -3.62
CA LEU A 122 -5.14 -2.25 -3.21
C LEU A 122 -6.14 -2.18 -2.06
N VAL A 123 -5.79 -1.47 -0.99
CA VAL A 123 -6.75 -1.03 0.03
C VAL A 123 -7.03 0.44 -0.24
N ASP A 124 -8.24 0.74 -0.71
CA ASP A 124 -8.64 2.06 -1.19
C ASP A 124 -9.59 2.79 -0.23
N GLY A 125 -9.64 4.11 -0.37
CA GLY A 125 -10.59 4.98 0.31
C GLY A 125 -10.07 5.56 1.63
N GLU A 126 -10.51 6.79 1.91
CA GLU A 126 -10.15 7.51 3.14
C GLU A 126 -10.67 6.78 4.39
N PHE A 127 -9.85 6.78 5.44
CA PHE A 127 -10.29 6.31 6.75
C PHE A 127 -11.42 7.21 7.28
N GLN A 128 -12.53 6.59 7.69
CA GLN A 128 -13.67 7.26 8.28
C GLN A 128 -13.88 6.76 9.73
N VAL A 129 -13.67 7.65 10.68
CA VAL A 129 -13.70 7.30 12.12
C VAL A 129 -15.06 6.77 12.59
N ASP A 130 -16.16 7.26 12.02
CA ASP A 130 -17.53 6.80 12.29
C ASP A 130 -17.82 5.39 11.75
N LYS A 131 -16.97 4.89 10.86
CA LYS A 131 -17.03 3.54 10.28
C LYS A 131 -15.86 2.64 10.73
N LYS A 132 -15.09 3.10 11.72
CA LYS A 132 -13.99 2.33 12.30
C LYS A 132 -14.50 1.04 12.92
N ASP A 133 -13.85 -0.07 12.57
CA ASP A 133 -14.08 -1.37 13.18
C ASP A 133 -12.76 -2.15 13.24
N VAL A 134 -12.30 -2.46 14.45
CA VAL A 134 -11.04 -3.19 14.69
C VAL A 134 -11.09 -4.65 14.29
N LYS A 135 -12.28 -5.18 13.97
CA LYS A 135 -12.48 -6.56 13.51
C LYS A 135 -12.33 -6.70 12.00
N LEU A 136 -12.29 -5.60 11.27
CA LEU A 136 -12.09 -5.62 9.81
C LEU A 136 -10.70 -6.13 9.47
N LEU A 137 -10.66 -7.02 8.46
CA LEU A 137 -9.40 -7.57 7.98
C LEU A 137 -8.75 -6.56 7.02
N TRP A 138 -7.49 -6.18 7.31
CA TRP A 138 -6.62 -5.32 6.50
C TRP A 138 -7.08 -3.88 6.25
N LYS A 139 -8.20 -3.45 6.76
CA LYS A 139 -8.73 -2.09 6.60
C LYS A 139 -9.18 -1.49 7.94
N GLY A 140 -9.14 -0.17 8.05
CA GLY A 140 -9.43 0.52 9.30
C GLY A 140 -10.91 0.90 9.47
N SER A 141 -11.64 1.07 8.36
CA SER A 141 -13.05 1.46 8.35
C SER A 141 -13.83 0.73 7.26
N SER A 142 -15.13 0.51 7.48
CA SER A 142 -15.96 -0.36 6.62
C SER A 142 -16.19 0.18 5.21
N ASN A 143 -15.98 1.48 4.98
CA ASN A 143 -16.06 2.09 3.66
C ASN A 143 -14.88 1.76 2.75
N GLN A 144 -13.74 1.37 3.32
CA GLN A 144 -12.57 0.97 2.55
C GLN A 144 -12.77 -0.41 1.91
N ARG A 145 -12.12 -0.63 0.76
CA ARG A 145 -12.22 -1.89 0.01
C ARG A 145 -10.84 -2.52 -0.14
N VAL A 146 -10.79 -3.84 -0.10
CA VAL A 146 -9.60 -4.62 -0.44
C VAL A 146 -9.80 -5.21 -1.83
N ILE A 147 -9.07 -4.71 -2.81
CA ILE A 147 -9.31 -4.91 -4.25
C ILE A 147 -8.20 -5.78 -4.85
N ASP A 148 -8.57 -6.83 -5.58
CA ASP A 148 -7.67 -7.56 -6.46
C ASP A 148 -7.45 -6.74 -7.74
N VAL A 149 -6.31 -6.04 -7.80
CA VAL A 149 -6.03 -5.07 -8.85
C VAL A 149 -5.92 -5.74 -10.22
N GLN A 150 -5.20 -6.84 -10.30
CA GLN A 150 -4.94 -7.48 -11.59
C GLN A 150 -6.20 -8.13 -12.17
N LYS A 151 -7.09 -8.67 -11.35
CA LYS A 151 -8.40 -9.14 -11.80
C LYS A 151 -9.29 -7.98 -12.22
N SER A 152 -9.30 -6.88 -11.44
CA SER A 152 -10.09 -5.69 -11.75
C SER A 152 -9.72 -5.08 -13.10
N LEU A 153 -8.41 -4.93 -13.39
CA LEU A 153 -7.93 -4.36 -14.65
C LEU A 153 -8.27 -5.22 -15.88
N ARG A 154 -8.47 -6.52 -15.69
CA ARG A 154 -8.83 -7.44 -16.78
C ARG A 154 -10.32 -7.58 -17.04
N GLN A 155 -11.17 -6.94 -16.23
CA GLN A 155 -12.60 -6.96 -16.46
C GLN A 155 -13.02 -6.16 -17.71
N THR A 156 -14.20 -6.50 -18.26
CA THR A 156 -14.83 -5.74 -19.34
C THR A 156 -15.09 -4.28 -18.92
N ASP A 157 -15.46 -4.07 -17.66
CA ASP A 157 -15.58 -2.74 -17.05
C ASP A 157 -14.65 -2.64 -15.84
N PRO A 158 -13.43 -2.11 -16.01
CA PRO A 158 -12.48 -1.96 -14.92
C PRO A 158 -12.91 -0.98 -13.82
N MET A 159 -13.92 -0.14 -14.06
CA MET A 159 -14.48 0.76 -13.04
C MET A 159 -15.14 0.00 -11.89
N VAL A 160 -15.58 -1.22 -12.11
CA VAL A 160 -16.16 -2.08 -11.09
C VAL A 160 -15.06 -3.00 -10.54
N PRO A 161 -14.54 -2.76 -9.33
CA PRO A 161 -13.41 -3.55 -8.82
C PRO A 161 -13.84 -4.96 -8.41
N VAL A 162 -12.92 -5.92 -8.55
CA VAL A 162 -13.02 -7.26 -7.97
C VAL A 162 -12.46 -7.22 -6.56
N LEU A 163 -13.25 -7.61 -5.57
CA LEU A 163 -12.77 -7.68 -4.20
C LEU A 163 -11.79 -8.85 -4.02
N HIS A 164 -10.75 -8.61 -3.22
CA HIS A 164 -9.81 -9.65 -2.83
C HIS A 164 -10.47 -10.68 -1.91
N CYS A 165 -10.11 -11.94 -2.02
CA CYS A 165 -10.66 -12.99 -1.15
C CYS A 165 -10.33 -12.67 0.32
N GLY A 166 -11.36 -12.66 1.18
CA GLY A 166 -11.26 -12.24 2.58
C GLY A 166 -11.79 -10.84 2.86
N ASP A 167 -11.98 -9.98 1.85
CA ASP A 167 -12.77 -8.76 2.02
C ASP A 167 -14.26 -9.10 1.84
N TYR A 168 -14.85 -9.51 2.92
CA TYR A 168 -16.31 -9.65 3.00
C TYR A 168 -16.87 -8.27 3.34
N ALA A 169 -17.48 -7.66 2.34
CA ALA A 169 -18.13 -6.36 2.49
C ALA A 169 -19.16 -6.33 3.64
#